data_cca805493423d3676a75854111a86d9b
#
_entry.id   cca805493423d3676a75854111a86d9b
#
_cell.length_a   1.000
_cell.length_b   1.000
_cell.length_c   1.000
_cell.angle_alpha   90.00
_cell.angle_beta   90.00
_cell.angle_gamma   90.00
#
_symmetry.space_group_name_H-M   'P 1'
#
loop_
_entity.id
_entity.type
_entity.pdbx_description
1 polymer ?
#
loop_
_entity_poly.entity_id
_entity_poly.type
_entity_poly.pdbx_seq_one_letter_code
_entity_poly.pdbx_strand_id
1 'polypeptide(L)'
;MIYILLATYNGEKYFSEQIESLLSQTYQDWKLWIHDDGSKDNTVQIIKNYTNKYPEKIFFLDDAISCGGAKENFSYLLNNIDKDFDYIMFCDQDDVWLPNRIELFLNEVKIQEKNNPNLPLVIFSDLTVVDDKLNVISNSMVKHQKLNPNIANSFELLKCQNVITGCAMLLNKKAF
;
A
#
# COMPACT_ATOMS: atom_id res chain seq x y z
N MET A 1 -15.64 0.97 1.28
CA MET A 1 -14.65 0.08 1.94
C MET A 1 -13.33 0.15 1.20
N ILE A 2 -12.23 0.36 1.91
CA ILE A 2 -10.87 0.34 1.36
C ILE A 2 -10.17 -0.93 1.83
N TYR A 3 -9.53 -1.66 0.91
CA TYR A 3 -8.60 -2.72 1.28
C TYR A 3 -7.18 -2.22 1.13
N ILE A 4 -6.38 -2.44 2.16
CA ILE A 4 -4.94 -2.20 2.17
C ILE A 4 -4.27 -3.56 2.07
N LEU A 5 -3.39 -3.72 1.10
CA LEU A 5 -2.64 -4.96 0.87
C LEU A 5 -1.20 -4.75 1.31
N LEU A 6 -0.73 -5.54 2.25
CA LEU A 6 0.62 -5.47 2.77
C LEU A 6 1.35 -6.79 2.51
N ALA A 7 2.37 -6.72 1.66
CA ALA A 7 3.30 -7.81 1.41
C ALA A 7 4.52 -7.66 2.33
N THR A 8 4.94 -8.74 3.01
CA THR A 8 6.07 -8.69 3.94
C THR A 8 7.03 -9.85 3.76
N TYR A 9 8.30 -9.59 4.07
CA TYR A 9 9.36 -10.58 4.16
C TYR A 9 10.50 -10.05 5.05
N ASN A 10 10.81 -10.73 6.17
CA ASN A 10 11.83 -10.33 7.15
C ASN A 10 11.69 -8.86 7.60
N GLY A 11 10.48 -8.47 7.99
CA GLY A 11 10.10 -7.09 8.29
C GLY A 11 10.11 -6.73 9.77
N GLU A 12 10.56 -7.60 10.70
CA GLU A 12 10.40 -7.44 12.15
C GLU A 12 10.81 -6.06 12.67
N LYS A 13 11.81 -5.43 12.01
CA LYS A 13 12.37 -4.14 12.43
C LYS A 13 11.39 -2.97 12.25
N TYR A 14 10.60 -2.98 11.18
CA TYR A 14 9.79 -1.82 10.77
C TYR A 14 8.28 -2.08 10.80
N PHE A 15 7.90 -3.35 10.74
CA PHE A 15 6.51 -3.77 10.56
C PHE A 15 5.55 -3.18 11.60
N SER A 16 5.96 -3.14 12.87
CA SER A 16 5.11 -2.58 13.93
C SER A 16 4.86 -1.09 13.74
N GLU A 17 5.87 -0.32 13.34
CA GLU A 17 5.74 1.11 13.09
C GLU A 17 4.79 1.38 11.90
N GLN A 18 4.90 0.59 10.84
CA GLN A 18 3.99 0.64 9.71
C GLN A 18 2.53 0.36 10.13
N ILE A 19 2.28 -0.72 10.90
CA ILE A 19 0.91 -1.04 11.36
C ILE A 19 0.32 0.06 12.25
N GLU A 20 1.10 0.60 13.18
CA GLU A 20 0.64 1.72 14.03
C GLU A 20 0.34 2.97 13.20
N SER A 21 1.07 3.23 12.12
CA SER A 21 0.78 4.32 11.19
C SER A 21 -0.56 4.15 10.46
N LEU A 22 -0.93 2.91 10.12
CA LEU A 22 -2.24 2.58 9.55
C LEU A 22 -3.36 2.74 10.59
N LEU A 23 -3.15 2.25 11.81
CA LEU A 23 -4.12 2.36 12.89
C LEU A 23 -4.41 3.82 13.29
N SER A 24 -3.43 4.72 13.10
CA SER A 24 -3.54 6.16 13.39
C SER A 24 -4.19 6.99 12.27
N GLN A 25 -4.62 6.38 11.16
CA GLN A 25 -5.26 7.11 10.07
C GLN A 25 -6.55 7.82 10.52
N THR A 26 -6.81 9.02 10.01
CA THR A 26 -8.06 9.77 10.31
C THR A 26 -9.30 9.09 9.74
N TYR A 27 -9.18 8.45 8.59
CA TYR A 27 -10.23 7.63 8.00
C TYR A 27 -10.09 6.19 8.46
N GLN A 28 -11.15 5.61 9.06
CA GLN A 28 -11.09 4.32 9.75
C GLN A 28 -11.82 3.16 9.04
N ASP A 29 -12.57 3.42 7.97
CA ASP A 29 -13.31 2.38 7.23
C ASP A 29 -12.42 1.69 6.19
N TRP A 30 -11.42 0.95 6.70
CA TRP A 30 -10.49 0.15 5.89
C TRP A 30 -10.24 -1.22 6.55
N LYS A 31 -9.84 -2.19 5.74
CA LYS A 31 -9.35 -3.52 6.16
C LYS A 31 -7.94 -3.72 5.62
N LEU A 32 -7.07 -4.31 6.44
CA LEU A 32 -5.71 -4.67 6.09
C LEU A 32 -5.62 -6.18 5.82
N TRP A 33 -5.14 -6.54 4.65
CA TRP A 33 -4.80 -7.90 4.28
C TRP A 33 -3.29 -8.05 4.20
N ILE A 34 -2.75 -9.05 4.88
CA ILE A 34 -1.31 -9.29 5.01
C ILE A 34 -1.00 -10.68 4.45
N HIS A 35 0.09 -10.77 3.69
CA HIS A 35 0.69 -12.05 3.35
C HIS A 35 2.20 -11.97 3.53
N ASP A 36 2.77 -13.01 4.17
CA ASP A 36 4.20 -13.13 4.47
C ASP A 36 4.87 -14.10 3.51
N ASP A 37 5.95 -13.68 2.86
CA ASP A 37 6.69 -14.45 1.85
C ASP A 37 7.71 -15.44 2.45
N GLY A 38 7.39 -15.99 3.62
CA GLY A 38 8.23 -16.98 4.30
C GLY A 38 9.35 -16.38 5.14
N SER A 39 9.07 -15.34 5.95
CA SER A 39 9.99 -14.72 6.89
C SER A 39 10.68 -15.72 7.82
N LYS A 40 11.93 -15.43 8.18
CA LYS A 40 12.76 -16.22 9.10
C LYS A 40 12.98 -15.54 10.45
N ASP A 41 12.57 -14.29 10.56
CA ASP A 41 12.62 -13.47 11.78
C ASP A 41 11.26 -13.52 12.54
N ASN A 42 11.02 -12.57 13.44
CA ASN A 42 9.79 -12.52 14.22
C ASN A 42 8.58 -11.89 13.48
N THR A 43 8.66 -11.59 12.20
CA THR A 43 7.60 -10.92 11.43
C THR A 43 6.26 -11.63 11.59
N VAL A 44 6.20 -12.95 11.36
CA VAL A 44 4.94 -13.73 11.45
C VAL A 44 4.34 -13.67 12.86
N GLN A 45 5.18 -13.70 13.92
CA GLN A 45 4.67 -13.58 15.27
C GLN A 45 4.08 -12.19 15.56
N ILE A 46 4.69 -11.14 15.01
CA ILE A 46 4.18 -9.77 15.13
C ILE A 46 2.84 -9.66 14.41
N ILE A 47 2.72 -10.19 13.19
CA ILE A 47 1.45 -10.22 12.42
C ILE A 47 0.34 -10.87 13.26
N LYS A 48 0.58 -12.08 13.80
CA LYS A 48 -0.39 -12.82 14.62
C LYS A 48 -0.84 -12.02 15.85
N ASN A 49 0.05 -11.28 16.48
CA ASN A 49 -0.30 -10.42 17.60
C ASN A 49 -1.27 -9.31 17.18
N TYR A 50 -1.02 -8.64 16.05
CA TYR A 50 -1.92 -7.59 15.54
C TYR A 50 -3.26 -8.16 15.04
N THR A 51 -3.26 -9.28 14.35
CA THR A 51 -4.48 -9.95 13.90
C THR A 51 -5.37 -10.34 15.07
N ASN A 52 -4.79 -10.90 16.14
CA ASN A 52 -5.52 -11.24 17.37
C ASN A 52 -6.07 -10.00 18.10
N LYS A 53 -5.34 -8.88 18.06
CA LYS A 53 -5.75 -7.62 18.70
C LYS A 53 -6.85 -6.89 17.92
N TYR A 54 -6.86 -7.03 16.60
CA TYR A 54 -7.77 -6.33 15.68
C TYR A 54 -8.43 -7.28 14.68
N PRO A 55 -9.16 -8.33 15.12
CA PRO A 55 -9.64 -9.43 14.26
C PRO A 55 -10.64 -9.01 13.19
N GLU A 56 -11.36 -7.89 13.39
CA GLU A 56 -12.32 -7.37 12.41
C GLU A 56 -11.69 -6.42 11.37
N LYS A 57 -10.39 -6.11 11.52
CA LYS A 57 -9.72 -5.06 10.74
C LYS A 57 -8.45 -5.54 10.06
N ILE A 58 -7.71 -6.48 10.67
CA ILE A 58 -6.43 -6.99 10.18
C ILE A 58 -6.55 -8.49 9.93
N PHE A 59 -6.30 -8.90 8.71
CA PHE A 59 -6.44 -10.28 8.23
C PHE A 59 -5.09 -10.78 7.72
N PHE A 60 -4.74 -12.00 8.10
CA PHE A 60 -3.51 -12.65 7.69
C PHE A 60 -3.82 -13.89 6.85
N LEU A 61 -3.30 -13.98 5.64
CA LEU A 61 -3.30 -15.20 4.84
C LEU A 61 -2.14 -16.08 5.33
N ASP A 62 -2.43 -16.89 6.38
CA ASP A 62 -1.44 -17.77 7.05
C ASP A 62 -1.44 -19.15 6.38
N ASP A 63 -0.93 -19.24 5.16
CA ASP A 63 -0.95 -20.47 4.35
C ASP A 63 0.45 -21.04 4.08
N ALA A 64 1.50 -20.40 4.60
CA ALA A 64 2.90 -20.79 4.47
C ALA A 64 3.40 -20.87 3.00
N ILE A 65 2.75 -20.19 2.07
CA ILE A 65 3.17 -20.10 0.66
C ILE A 65 4.24 -19.03 0.55
N SER A 66 5.38 -19.35 -0.08
CA SER A 66 6.39 -18.35 -0.46
C SER A 66 6.26 -18.04 -1.95
N CYS A 67 6.08 -16.77 -2.25
CA CYS A 67 5.87 -16.26 -3.61
C CYS A 67 7.20 -15.95 -4.32
N GLY A 68 8.27 -15.73 -3.56
CA GLY A 68 9.61 -15.49 -4.08
C GLY A 68 9.89 -14.04 -4.51
N GLY A 69 9.05 -13.09 -4.07
CA GLY A 69 9.28 -11.67 -4.31
C GLY A 69 8.07 -10.79 -4.06
N ALA A 70 8.30 -9.49 -3.87
CA ALA A 70 7.25 -8.53 -3.51
C ALA A 70 6.12 -8.48 -4.56
N LYS A 71 6.45 -8.46 -5.85
CA LYS A 71 5.46 -8.42 -6.94
C LYS A 71 4.55 -9.66 -6.91
N GLU A 72 5.13 -10.83 -6.79
CA GLU A 72 4.44 -12.11 -6.73
C GLU A 72 3.59 -12.20 -5.46
N ASN A 73 4.09 -11.68 -4.34
CA ASN A 73 3.39 -11.61 -3.06
C ASN A 73 2.15 -10.68 -3.14
N PHE A 74 2.27 -9.49 -3.71
CA PHE A 74 1.11 -8.63 -3.97
C PHE A 74 0.11 -9.25 -4.94
N SER A 75 0.58 -9.94 -5.99
CA SER A 75 -0.30 -10.68 -6.91
C SER A 75 -1.03 -11.80 -6.20
N TYR A 76 -0.37 -12.49 -5.27
CA TYR A 76 -0.98 -13.52 -4.45
C TYR A 76 -2.08 -12.93 -3.56
N LEU A 77 -1.83 -11.84 -2.84
CA LEU A 77 -2.83 -11.11 -2.06
C LEU A 77 -4.04 -10.76 -2.92
N LEU A 78 -3.83 -10.11 -4.06
CA LEU A 78 -4.90 -9.71 -4.98
C LEU A 78 -5.79 -10.87 -5.42
N ASN A 79 -5.24 -12.08 -5.57
CA ASN A 79 -5.99 -13.25 -6.04
C ASN A 79 -6.71 -13.99 -4.91
N ASN A 80 -6.29 -13.85 -3.66
CA ASN A 80 -6.75 -14.68 -2.53
C ASN A 80 -7.59 -13.91 -1.49
N ILE A 81 -7.75 -12.58 -1.61
CA ILE A 81 -8.69 -11.81 -0.80
C ILE A 81 -10.10 -11.85 -1.42
N ASP A 82 -11.12 -11.60 -0.60
CA ASP A 82 -12.45 -11.35 -1.12
C ASP A 82 -12.50 -10.09 -1.99
N LYS A 83 -13.55 -9.90 -2.77
CA LYS A 83 -13.69 -8.76 -3.69
C LYS A 83 -14.71 -7.72 -3.22
N ASP A 84 -14.97 -7.65 -1.92
CA ASP A 84 -15.93 -6.73 -1.31
C ASP A 84 -15.26 -5.39 -0.93
N PHE A 85 -14.57 -4.79 -1.87
CA PHE A 85 -13.92 -3.49 -1.74
C PHE A 85 -14.37 -2.51 -2.83
N ASP A 86 -14.25 -1.22 -2.56
CA ASP A 86 -14.41 -0.14 -3.56
C ASP A 86 -13.04 0.33 -4.06
N TYR A 87 -12.04 0.32 -3.18
CA TYR A 87 -10.69 0.80 -3.44
C TYR A 87 -9.63 -0.14 -2.87
N ILE A 88 -8.47 -0.19 -3.52
CA ILE A 88 -7.27 -0.88 -3.03
C ILE A 88 -6.11 0.10 -2.91
N MET A 89 -5.35 -0.04 -1.83
CA MET A 89 -4.04 0.59 -1.62
C MET A 89 -3.01 -0.50 -1.35
N PHE A 90 -1.79 -0.31 -1.87
CA PHE A 90 -0.67 -1.18 -1.56
C PHE A 90 0.19 -0.55 -0.47
N CYS A 91 0.78 -1.37 0.36
CA CYS A 91 1.54 -0.96 1.52
C CYS A 91 2.81 -1.81 1.63
N ASP A 92 3.97 -1.18 1.58
CA ASP A 92 5.23 -1.84 1.89
C ASP A 92 5.39 -1.95 3.42
N GLN A 93 6.20 -2.90 3.89
CA GLN A 93 6.31 -3.25 5.31
C GLN A 93 7.08 -2.23 6.16
N ASP A 94 7.79 -1.31 5.51
CA ASP A 94 8.81 -0.43 6.09
C ASP A 94 8.56 1.07 5.83
N ASP A 95 7.37 1.40 5.36
CA ASP A 95 6.91 2.78 5.23
C ASP A 95 6.26 3.30 6.52
N VAL A 96 6.02 4.61 6.60
CA VAL A 96 5.16 5.24 7.62
C VAL A 96 4.14 6.14 6.93
N TRP A 97 2.86 5.85 7.13
CA TRP A 97 1.78 6.62 6.51
C TRP A 97 1.41 7.84 7.37
N LEU A 98 1.39 9.02 6.75
CA LEU A 98 0.89 10.23 7.41
C LEU A 98 -0.60 10.07 7.78
N PRO A 99 -1.06 10.61 8.93
CA PRO A 99 -2.39 10.32 9.48
C PRO A 99 -3.58 10.60 8.56
N ASN A 100 -3.48 11.55 7.66
CA ASN A 100 -4.54 11.95 6.73
C ASN A 100 -4.41 11.35 5.33
N ARG A 101 -3.49 10.39 5.12
CA ARG A 101 -3.19 9.84 3.81
C ARG A 101 -4.41 9.22 3.14
N ILE A 102 -5.10 8.30 3.81
CA ILE A 102 -6.27 7.62 3.26
C ILE A 102 -7.37 8.63 2.91
N GLU A 103 -7.62 9.60 3.77
CA GLU A 103 -8.62 10.64 3.55
C GLU A 103 -8.32 11.48 2.30
N LEU A 104 -7.06 11.89 2.12
CA LEU A 104 -6.63 12.65 0.95
C LEU A 104 -6.83 11.87 -0.37
N PHE A 105 -6.43 10.59 -0.38
CA PHE A 105 -6.62 9.73 -1.55
C PHE A 105 -8.10 9.51 -1.87
N LEU A 106 -8.94 9.29 -0.84
CA LEU A 106 -10.37 9.14 -1.00
C LEU A 106 -11.04 10.40 -1.56
N ASN A 107 -10.67 11.56 -1.07
CA ASN A 107 -11.21 12.83 -1.55
C ASN A 107 -10.88 12.99 -3.04
N GLU A 108 -9.64 12.74 -3.43
CA GLU A 108 -9.21 12.86 -4.82
C GLU A 108 -9.91 11.84 -5.73
N VAL A 109 -9.91 10.55 -5.37
CA VAL A 109 -10.56 9.54 -6.22
C VAL A 109 -12.03 9.79 -6.42
N LYS A 110 -12.77 10.26 -5.40
CA LYS A 110 -14.19 10.62 -5.51
C LYS A 110 -14.42 11.80 -6.45
N ILE A 111 -13.53 12.80 -6.47
CA ILE A 111 -13.57 13.90 -7.42
C ILE A 111 -13.38 13.36 -8.84
N GLN A 112 -12.37 12.52 -9.04
CA GLN A 112 -12.08 11.94 -10.35
C GLN A 112 -13.19 10.99 -10.84
N GLU A 113 -13.78 10.19 -9.98
CA GLU A 113 -14.92 9.31 -10.30
C GLU A 113 -16.15 10.10 -10.71
N LYS A 114 -16.41 11.24 -10.05
CA LYS A 114 -17.53 12.13 -10.45
C LYS A 114 -17.34 12.69 -11.86
N ASN A 115 -16.11 13.01 -12.23
CA ASN A 115 -15.78 13.54 -13.55
C ASN A 115 -15.67 12.43 -14.61
N ASN A 116 -15.32 11.21 -14.19
CA ASN A 116 -15.02 10.07 -15.06
C ASN A 116 -15.68 8.78 -14.51
N PRO A 117 -17.01 8.69 -14.47
CA PRO A 117 -17.72 7.69 -13.68
C PRO A 117 -17.50 6.24 -14.13
N ASN A 118 -16.97 6.00 -15.33
CA ASN A 118 -16.80 4.66 -15.90
C ASN A 118 -15.33 4.26 -16.13
N LEU A 119 -14.38 5.10 -15.73
CA LEU A 119 -12.97 4.83 -15.99
C LEU A 119 -12.28 4.07 -14.84
N PRO A 120 -11.33 3.17 -15.15
CA PRO A 120 -10.35 2.74 -14.19
C PRO A 120 -9.48 3.93 -13.78
N LEU A 121 -9.30 4.11 -12.46
CA LEU A 121 -8.55 5.23 -11.90
C LEU A 121 -7.40 4.73 -11.03
N VAL A 122 -6.26 5.38 -11.20
CA VAL A 122 -5.09 5.27 -10.33
C VAL A 122 -4.80 6.65 -9.78
N ILE A 123 -4.89 6.82 -8.46
CA ILE A 123 -4.46 8.03 -7.76
C ILE A 123 -3.14 7.71 -7.10
N PHE A 124 -2.15 8.58 -7.24
CA PHE A 124 -0.85 8.39 -6.59
C PHE A 124 -0.31 9.70 -6.03
N SER A 125 0.62 9.60 -5.10
CA SER A 125 1.28 10.74 -4.48
C SER A 125 2.79 10.66 -4.61
N ASP A 126 3.47 11.78 -4.38
CA ASP A 126 4.89 11.78 -4.08
C ASP A 126 5.14 11.24 -2.66
N LEU A 127 6.37 10.91 -2.35
CA LEU A 127 6.82 10.38 -1.07
C LEU A 127 7.94 11.25 -0.50
N THR A 128 8.00 11.34 0.83
CA THR A 128 9.18 11.83 1.55
C THR A 128 10.18 10.70 1.72
N VAL A 129 11.42 10.91 1.32
CA VAL A 129 12.51 9.93 1.52
C VAL A 129 13.13 10.17 2.88
N VAL A 130 13.20 9.12 3.69
CA VAL A 130 13.76 9.16 5.05
C VAL A 130 14.82 8.08 5.25
N ASP A 131 15.63 8.22 6.28
CA ASP A 131 16.52 7.14 6.75
C ASP A 131 15.80 6.18 7.71
N ASP A 132 16.52 5.19 8.24
CA ASP A 132 16.01 4.17 9.17
C ASP A 132 15.60 4.72 10.56
N LYS A 133 15.77 6.03 10.80
CA LYS A 133 15.35 6.76 12.00
C LYS A 133 14.32 7.85 11.68
N LEU A 134 13.72 7.79 10.48
CA LEU A 134 12.77 8.76 9.96
C LEU A 134 13.32 10.19 9.82
N ASN A 135 14.65 10.38 9.78
CA ASN A 135 15.22 11.68 9.42
C ASN A 135 15.03 11.92 7.92
N VAL A 136 14.55 13.11 7.57
CA VAL A 136 14.26 13.46 6.18
C VAL A 136 15.54 13.62 5.36
N ILE A 137 15.68 12.77 4.33
CA ILE A 137 16.74 12.87 3.31
C ILE A 137 16.27 13.77 2.17
N SER A 138 15.00 13.64 1.74
CA SER A 138 14.37 14.46 0.72
C SER A 138 12.87 14.57 0.93
N ASN A 139 12.31 15.77 0.80
CA ASN A 139 10.87 16.00 0.87
C ASN A 139 10.11 15.56 -0.39
N SER A 140 10.80 14.99 -1.37
CA SER A 140 10.20 14.52 -2.63
C SER A 140 11.05 13.41 -3.24
N MET A 141 10.47 12.21 -3.34
CA MET A 141 11.10 11.10 -4.05
C MET A 141 11.20 11.38 -5.55
N VAL A 142 10.17 12.00 -6.12
CA VAL A 142 10.15 12.39 -7.54
C VAL A 142 11.35 13.28 -7.89
N LYS A 143 11.64 14.29 -7.06
CA LYS A 143 12.81 15.15 -7.25
C LYS A 143 14.12 14.42 -6.97
N HIS A 144 14.15 13.63 -5.91
CA HIS A 144 15.35 12.88 -5.49
C HIS A 144 15.80 11.90 -6.58
N GLN A 145 14.86 11.18 -7.20
CA GLN A 145 15.13 10.25 -8.28
C GLN A 145 15.07 10.88 -9.68
N LYS A 146 14.84 12.19 -9.79
CA LYS A 146 14.72 12.94 -11.07
C LYS A 146 13.64 12.38 -11.98
N LEU A 147 12.52 11.94 -11.42
CA LEU A 147 11.37 11.42 -12.17
C LEU A 147 10.54 12.56 -12.75
N ASN A 148 9.82 12.28 -13.84
CA ASN A 148 8.88 13.23 -14.44
C ASN A 148 7.43 12.72 -14.26
N PRO A 149 6.67 13.21 -13.25
CA PRO A 149 5.32 12.73 -13.00
C PRO A 149 4.32 13.04 -14.12
N ASN A 150 4.62 14.00 -15.02
CA ASN A 150 3.74 14.33 -16.14
C ASN A 150 3.58 13.20 -17.15
N ILE A 151 4.46 12.19 -17.14
CA ILE A 151 4.34 11.02 -18.01
C ILE A 151 3.31 10.01 -17.52
N ALA A 152 2.77 10.15 -16.31
CA ALA A 152 1.83 9.20 -15.72
C ALA A 152 0.55 8.98 -16.55
N ASN A 153 0.16 9.96 -17.37
CA ASN A 153 -0.99 9.88 -18.26
C ASN A 153 -0.68 9.27 -19.64
N SER A 154 0.55 8.82 -19.87
CA SER A 154 0.99 8.22 -21.12
C SER A 154 1.48 6.81 -20.90
N PHE A 155 0.70 5.81 -21.34
CA PHE A 155 1.08 4.40 -21.23
C PHE A 155 2.41 4.09 -21.94
N GLU A 156 2.69 4.73 -23.05
CA GLU A 156 3.94 4.55 -23.80
C GLU A 156 5.16 5.04 -23.01
N LEU A 157 5.02 6.18 -22.33
CA LEU A 157 6.10 6.74 -21.51
C LEU A 157 6.27 5.98 -20.20
N LEU A 158 5.18 5.49 -19.59
CA LEU A 158 5.24 4.66 -18.38
C LEU A 158 6.00 3.33 -18.60
N LYS A 159 5.98 2.78 -19.82
CA LYS A 159 6.81 1.62 -20.16
C LYS A 159 8.30 1.93 -20.12
N CYS A 160 8.69 3.18 -20.37
CA CYS A 160 10.09 3.59 -20.36
C CYS A 160 10.57 4.00 -18.96
N GLN A 161 9.68 4.61 -18.15
CA GLN A 161 9.99 5.05 -16.79
C GLN A 161 8.73 4.94 -15.93
N ASN A 162 8.73 4.01 -14.96
CA ASN A 162 7.67 3.96 -13.98
C ASN A 162 7.83 5.11 -12.96
N VAL A 163 6.81 5.95 -12.87
CA VAL A 163 6.74 7.07 -11.91
C VAL A 163 5.70 6.85 -10.83
N ILE A 164 4.93 5.76 -10.92
CA ILE A 164 3.87 5.39 -9.97
C ILE A 164 4.43 4.31 -9.05
N THR A 165 4.76 4.69 -7.82
CA THR A 165 5.26 3.75 -6.82
C THR A 165 4.09 2.98 -6.21
N GLY A 166 4.22 1.65 -6.09
CA GLY A 166 3.16 0.77 -5.59
C GLY A 166 2.62 1.20 -4.24
N CYS A 167 3.50 1.39 -3.25
CA CYS A 167 3.10 1.82 -1.91
C CYS A 167 2.50 3.25 -1.85
N ALA A 168 2.56 4.01 -2.94
CA ALA A 168 2.06 5.38 -3.03
C ALA A 168 0.80 5.54 -3.86
N MET A 169 0.03 4.47 -4.13
CA MET A 169 -1.14 4.53 -5.01
C MET A 169 -2.41 3.99 -4.36
N LEU A 170 -3.54 4.47 -4.91
CA LEU A 170 -4.88 3.94 -4.69
C LEU A 170 -5.50 3.61 -6.06
N LEU A 171 -6.14 2.46 -6.15
CA LEU A 171 -6.88 2.00 -7.31
C LEU A 171 -8.37 1.94 -6.98
N ASN A 172 -9.23 2.36 -7.91
CA ASN A 172 -10.66 2.07 -7.78
C ASN A 172 -10.98 0.66 -8.30
N LYS A 173 -12.16 0.14 -7.91
CA LYS A 173 -12.59 -1.22 -8.29
C LYS A 173 -12.60 -1.47 -9.81
N LYS A 174 -12.75 -0.44 -10.62
CA LYS A 174 -12.76 -0.55 -12.09
C LYS A 174 -11.38 -0.80 -12.70
N ALA A 175 -10.32 -0.64 -11.92
CA ALA A 175 -8.96 -0.93 -12.34
C ALA A 175 -8.61 -2.45 -12.24
N PHE A 176 -9.56 -3.26 -11.76
CA PHE A 176 -9.50 -4.74 -11.64
C PHE A 176 -10.53 -5.40 -12.60
#